data_b57f46acf92616519228dd8172504706
#
_entry.id   b57f46acf92616519228dd8172504706
#
_cell.length_a   1.000
_cell.length_b   1.000
_cell.length_c   1.000
_cell.angle_alpha   90.00
_cell.angle_beta   90.00
_cell.angle_gamma   90.00
#
_symmetry.space_group_name_H-M   'P 1'
#
loop_
_entity.id
_entity.type
_entity.pdbx_description
1 polymer ?
#
loop_
_entity_poly.entity_id
_entity_poly.type
_entity_poly.pdbx_seq_one_letter_code
_entity_poly.pdbx_strand_id
1 'polypeptide(L)'
;QLLGELFEYELKRRHQVLNILGATSGDTGSSAEYAMRGRDGISVFMLTPRGRMTAFQQAQMFSIDDPNIVNMAVDGVFDDCQDIVKDVSRDLQFKRTWNIGAVNSINWARLMAQVVYYICCWIRLTESVDPSQRNTTNVSFAVPTGNFGDICAGHIARCMGLPIDRLIVVTNENDVLNEFFTTGVYRVRSAEQTLATSSPSMDISKASNFERFIADLLGRDAARINDLFGKQLASQGYIDLSNDPTFATVESEYGFLSGRSTHQDRLTTIRTSWQDCGTMIDPHTADGVKVARDMKADGTVTTPIICLETALPVKFAETIKEA
;
A
#
# COMPACT_ATOMS: atom_id res chain seq x y z
N GLN A 1 11.82 -8.86 4.30
CA GLN A 1 13.09 -9.62 4.30
C GLN A 1 14.03 -9.11 3.22
N LEU A 2 13.66 -9.11 1.94
CA LEU A 2 14.51 -8.64 0.83
C LEU A 2 15.17 -7.28 1.12
N LEU A 3 14.39 -6.32 1.63
CA LEU A 3 14.89 -4.99 1.95
C LEU A 3 15.94 -5.02 3.07
N GLY A 4 15.75 -5.88 4.07
CA GLY A 4 16.74 -6.09 5.15
C GLY A 4 18.06 -6.63 4.63
N GLU A 5 18.00 -7.63 3.75
CA GLU A 5 19.21 -8.20 3.10
C GLU A 5 19.97 -7.12 2.30
N LEU A 6 19.25 -6.35 1.49
CA LEU A 6 19.85 -5.29 0.66
C LEU A 6 20.47 -4.17 1.52
N PHE A 7 19.80 -3.76 2.60
CA PHE A 7 20.35 -2.77 3.51
C PHE A 7 21.60 -3.26 4.20
N GLU A 8 21.57 -4.45 4.78
CA GLU A 8 22.74 -5.03 5.43
C GLU A 8 23.93 -5.17 4.47
N TYR A 9 23.71 -5.67 3.26
CA TYR A 9 24.72 -5.77 2.23
C TYR A 9 25.38 -4.42 1.91
N GLU A 10 24.54 -3.38 1.63
CA GLU A 10 25.06 -2.07 1.28
C GLU A 10 25.74 -1.35 2.46
N LEU A 11 25.22 -1.51 3.68
CA LEU A 11 25.82 -0.92 4.87
C LEU A 11 27.18 -1.53 5.18
N LYS A 12 27.30 -2.86 5.08
CA LYS A 12 28.59 -3.55 5.21
C LYS A 12 29.59 -3.09 4.15
N ARG A 13 29.18 -2.99 2.90
CA ARG A 13 30.00 -2.52 1.78
C ARG A 13 30.49 -1.08 1.97
N ARG A 14 29.69 -0.22 2.58
CA ARG A 14 29.98 1.20 2.81
C ARG A 14 30.57 1.50 4.17
N HIS A 15 30.73 0.51 5.04
CA HIS A 15 31.13 0.69 6.45
C HIS A 15 30.26 1.71 7.18
N GLN A 16 28.95 1.63 6.99
CA GLN A 16 27.96 2.54 7.56
C GLN A 16 26.99 1.79 8.47
N VAL A 17 26.32 2.55 9.32
CA VAL A 17 25.19 2.10 10.16
C VAL A 17 23.93 2.87 9.79
N LEU A 18 22.78 2.30 10.06
CA LEU A 18 21.48 2.90 9.81
C LEU A 18 20.59 2.76 11.04
N ASN A 19 20.08 3.86 11.53
CA ASN A 19 19.06 3.90 12.57
C ASN A 19 17.70 4.17 11.92
N ILE A 20 16.82 3.20 11.96
CA ILE A 20 15.49 3.29 11.38
C ILE A 20 14.55 3.82 12.44
N LEU A 21 13.94 4.98 12.21
CA LEU A 21 12.89 5.53 13.05
C LEU A 21 11.56 5.44 12.32
N GLY A 22 10.55 4.87 12.96
CA GLY A 22 9.22 4.69 12.38
C GLY A 22 8.11 4.87 13.41
N ALA A 23 6.91 5.17 12.91
CA ALA A 23 5.68 5.11 13.68
C ALA A 23 4.74 4.08 13.02
N THR A 24 4.03 3.32 13.83
CA THR A 24 3.13 2.28 13.34
C THR A 24 1.90 2.13 14.21
N SER A 25 0.79 1.76 13.59
CA SER A 25 -0.41 1.26 14.26
C SER A 25 -0.43 -0.27 14.40
N GLY A 26 0.64 -0.97 13.92
CA GLY A 26 0.80 -2.42 14.08
C GLY A 26 1.42 -3.14 12.89
N ASP A 27 0.77 -3.19 11.73
CA ASP A 27 1.15 -4.08 10.63
C ASP A 27 2.47 -3.73 9.94
N THR A 28 2.69 -2.46 9.63
CA THR A 28 3.95 -2.01 9.00
C THR A 28 5.12 -2.15 9.96
N GLY A 29 4.93 -1.85 11.25
CA GLY A 29 5.98 -1.95 12.27
C GLY A 29 6.46 -3.38 12.43
N SER A 30 5.57 -4.32 12.67
CA SER A 30 5.93 -5.72 12.85
C SER A 30 6.70 -6.28 11.65
N SER A 31 6.26 -5.98 10.42
CA SER A 31 6.95 -6.44 9.22
C SER A 31 8.33 -5.80 9.03
N ALA A 32 8.51 -4.53 9.42
CA ALA A 32 9.79 -3.84 9.40
C ALA A 32 10.76 -4.44 10.42
N GLU A 33 10.30 -4.66 11.64
CA GLU A 33 11.11 -5.26 12.71
C GLU A 33 11.57 -6.68 12.33
N TYR A 34 10.66 -7.53 11.86
CA TYR A 34 11.02 -8.88 11.38
C TYR A 34 11.99 -8.88 10.21
N ALA A 35 11.94 -7.88 9.35
CA ALA A 35 12.87 -7.76 8.23
C ALA A 35 14.27 -7.32 8.66
N MET A 36 14.37 -6.55 9.76
CA MET A 36 15.60 -5.91 10.21
C MET A 36 16.20 -6.55 11.46
N ARG A 37 15.47 -7.45 12.16
CA ARG A 37 15.96 -8.10 13.38
C ARG A 37 17.25 -8.87 13.11
N GLY A 38 18.20 -8.77 14.04
CA GLY A 38 19.49 -9.46 13.95
C GLY A 38 20.40 -9.03 12.80
N ARG A 39 20.08 -7.89 12.10
CA ARG A 39 20.89 -7.38 11.00
C ARG A 39 22.03 -6.52 11.50
N ASP A 40 23.24 -6.78 11.00
CA ASP A 40 24.43 -5.99 11.34
C ASP A 40 24.33 -4.56 10.82
N GLY A 41 24.67 -3.59 11.66
CA GLY A 41 24.68 -2.17 11.31
C GLY A 41 23.29 -1.53 11.20
N ILE A 42 22.22 -2.22 11.58
CA ILE A 42 20.86 -1.70 11.57
C ILE A 42 20.28 -1.71 12.97
N SER A 43 19.74 -0.56 13.42
CA SER A 43 18.91 -0.46 14.63
C SER A 43 17.53 0.08 14.27
N VAL A 44 16.48 -0.45 14.87
CA VAL A 44 15.09 -0.06 14.60
C VAL A 44 14.48 0.52 15.88
N PHE A 45 13.93 1.70 15.75
CA PHE A 45 13.19 2.41 16.81
C PHE A 45 11.77 2.62 16.32
N MET A 46 10.81 1.91 16.92
CA MET A 46 9.41 1.94 16.48
C MET A 46 8.53 2.59 17.54
N LEU A 47 7.87 3.68 17.16
CA LEU A 47 6.90 4.39 17.99
C LEU A 47 5.51 3.82 17.78
N THR A 48 4.81 3.54 18.88
CA THR A 48 3.44 3.03 18.87
C THR A 48 2.57 3.80 19.86
N PRO A 49 1.28 4.05 19.57
CA PRO A 49 0.37 4.68 20.51
C PRO A 49 0.01 3.68 21.61
N ARG A 50 0.24 4.06 22.89
CA ARG A 50 0.01 3.20 24.04
C ARG A 50 -1.46 2.75 24.12
N GLY A 51 -1.69 1.44 24.21
CA GLY A 51 -3.01 0.85 24.40
C GLY A 51 -3.97 0.96 23.19
N ARG A 52 -3.46 1.34 22.01
CA ARG A 52 -4.28 1.54 20.81
C ARG A 52 -4.12 0.46 19.73
N MET A 53 -3.21 -0.48 19.94
CA MET A 53 -3.01 -1.63 19.07
C MET A 53 -3.84 -2.81 19.57
N THR A 54 -4.25 -3.70 18.65
CA THR A 54 -4.89 -4.97 19.04
C THR A 54 -3.92 -5.83 19.84
N ALA A 55 -4.44 -6.74 20.67
CA ALA A 55 -3.61 -7.66 21.45
C ALA A 55 -2.70 -8.51 20.53
N PHE A 56 -3.20 -8.89 19.34
CA PHE A 56 -2.42 -9.64 18.37
C PHE A 56 -1.24 -8.81 17.81
N GLN A 57 -1.49 -7.56 17.43
CA GLN A 57 -0.44 -6.67 16.92
C GLN A 57 0.61 -6.39 17.99
N GLN A 58 0.20 -6.16 19.23
CA GLN A 58 1.12 -5.99 20.36
C GLN A 58 1.97 -7.24 20.59
N ALA A 59 1.35 -8.42 20.61
CA ALA A 59 2.07 -9.68 20.75
C ALA A 59 3.07 -9.90 19.61
N GLN A 60 2.70 -9.58 18.38
CA GLN A 60 3.56 -9.74 17.21
C GLN A 60 4.80 -8.83 17.25
N MET A 61 4.67 -7.59 17.73
CA MET A 61 5.79 -6.64 17.80
C MET A 61 6.61 -6.81 19.08
N PHE A 62 5.94 -6.82 20.22
CA PHE A 62 6.63 -6.76 21.53
C PHE A 62 7.22 -8.10 21.99
N SER A 63 6.96 -9.19 21.25
CA SER A 63 7.64 -10.48 21.46
C SER A 63 9.01 -10.58 20.78
N ILE A 64 9.41 -9.59 20.00
CA ILE A 64 10.73 -9.55 19.37
C ILE A 64 11.75 -9.10 20.40
N ASP A 65 12.59 -10.02 20.85
CA ASP A 65 13.68 -9.78 21.83
C ASP A 65 15.05 -9.80 21.12
N ASP A 66 15.21 -8.91 20.17
CA ASP A 66 16.46 -8.69 19.44
C ASP A 66 17.09 -7.36 19.87
N PRO A 67 18.40 -7.30 20.16
CA PRO A 67 19.05 -6.11 20.74
C PRO A 67 19.03 -4.88 19.81
N ASN A 68 18.79 -5.09 18.51
CA ASN A 68 18.71 -4.03 17.52
C ASN A 68 17.26 -3.54 17.26
N ILE A 69 16.27 -4.07 17.98
CA ILE A 69 14.86 -3.67 17.87
C ILE A 69 14.40 -3.02 19.17
N VAL A 70 13.94 -1.78 19.09
CA VAL A 70 13.47 -0.98 20.22
C VAL A 70 12.06 -0.50 19.97
N ASN A 71 11.09 -1.00 20.74
CA ASN A 71 9.70 -0.56 20.72
C ASN A 71 9.46 0.48 21.81
N MET A 72 8.86 1.62 21.44
CA MET A 72 8.56 2.74 22.33
C MET A 72 7.07 3.07 22.30
N ALA A 73 6.40 2.91 23.42
CA ALA A 73 4.99 3.29 23.57
C ALA A 73 4.87 4.77 23.96
N VAL A 74 4.17 5.54 23.15
CA VAL A 74 3.91 6.97 23.32
C VAL A 74 2.52 7.16 23.93
N ASP A 75 2.41 8.01 24.94
CA ASP A 75 1.12 8.39 25.51
C ASP A 75 0.45 9.41 24.56
N GLY A 76 -0.39 8.92 23.66
CA GLY A 76 -1.05 9.71 22.63
C GLY A 76 -1.74 8.84 21.58
N VAL A 77 -2.00 9.43 20.41
CA VAL A 77 -2.56 8.75 19.25
C VAL A 77 -1.47 8.47 18.21
N PHE A 78 -1.85 7.78 17.13
CA PHE A 78 -0.90 7.44 16.06
C PHE A 78 -0.30 8.67 15.38
N ASP A 79 -1.08 9.75 15.24
CA ASP A 79 -0.60 11.00 14.65
C ASP A 79 0.49 11.66 15.48
N ASP A 80 0.42 11.58 16.83
CA ASP A 80 1.50 12.07 17.71
C ASP A 80 2.81 11.31 17.45
N CYS A 81 2.73 9.99 17.28
CA CYS A 81 3.90 9.19 16.93
C CYS A 81 4.47 9.59 15.56
N GLN A 82 3.60 9.85 14.57
CA GLN A 82 4.02 10.31 13.26
C GLN A 82 4.66 11.70 13.29
N ASP A 83 4.14 12.61 14.10
CA ASP A 83 4.66 13.96 14.19
C ASP A 83 6.07 13.97 14.80
N ILE A 84 6.34 13.14 15.81
CA ILE A 84 7.71 12.93 16.33
C ILE A 84 8.64 12.46 15.19
N VAL A 85 8.24 11.48 14.39
CA VAL A 85 9.05 10.97 13.27
C VAL A 85 9.27 12.05 12.20
N LYS A 86 8.25 12.86 11.91
CA LYS A 86 8.36 13.98 10.97
C LYS A 86 9.33 15.06 11.47
N ASP A 87 9.24 15.42 12.74
CA ASP A 87 10.09 16.46 13.34
C ASP A 87 11.57 16.02 13.36
N VAL A 88 11.86 14.79 13.76
CA VAL A 88 13.20 14.21 13.63
C VAL A 88 13.68 14.19 12.17
N SER A 89 12.77 13.90 11.23
CA SER A 89 13.12 13.85 9.79
C SER A 89 13.39 15.23 9.18
N ARG A 90 12.81 16.29 9.74
CA ARG A 90 13.04 17.68 9.35
C ARG A 90 14.37 18.22 9.85
N ASP A 91 14.86 17.73 11.00
CA ASP A 91 16.19 18.08 11.49
C ASP A 91 17.27 17.36 10.68
N LEU A 92 17.71 18.00 9.63
CA LEU A 92 18.70 17.42 8.70
C LEU A 92 20.06 17.20 9.37
N GLN A 93 20.43 17.99 10.38
CA GLN A 93 21.69 17.82 11.10
C GLN A 93 21.62 16.58 11.98
N PHE A 94 20.58 16.43 12.78
CA PHE A 94 20.33 15.25 13.61
C PHE A 94 20.25 13.98 12.76
N LYS A 95 19.49 14.04 11.67
CA LYS A 95 19.34 12.92 10.74
C LYS A 95 20.67 12.44 10.14
N ARG A 96 21.56 13.38 9.79
CA ARG A 96 22.90 13.04 9.27
C ARG A 96 23.81 12.50 10.38
N THR A 97 23.81 13.12 11.55
CA THR A 97 24.67 12.72 12.67
C THR A 97 24.37 11.28 13.11
N TRP A 98 23.12 10.91 13.15
CA TRP A 98 22.66 9.60 13.62
C TRP A 98 22.27 8.64 12.51
N ASN A 99 22.53 8.96 11.26
CA ASN A 99 22.16 8.14 10.08
C ASN A 99 20.71 7.66 10.16
N ILE A 100 19.77 8.59 10.38
CA ILE A 100 18.35 8.25 10.50
C ILE A 100 17.75 7.95 9.14
N GLY A 101 17.18 6.75 9.01
CA GLY A 101 16.41 6.30 7.86
C GLY A 101 14.96 5.99 8.22
N ALA A 102 14.18 5.63 7.24
CA ALA A 102 12.78 5.25 7.40
C ALA A 102 12.42 4.05 6.53
N VAL A 103 11.49 3.22 7.01
CA VAL A 103 10.92 2.08 6.29
C VAL A 103 9.40 2.23 6.08
N ASN A 104 8.93 3.46 5.96
CA ASN A 104 7.52 3.75 5.72
C ASN A 104 7.09 3.38 4.28
N SER A 105 5.79 3.49 4.01
CA SER A 105 5.19 3.11 2.73
C SER A 105 5.65 3.94 1.52
N ILE A 106 6.25 5.13 1.74
CA ILE A 106 6.80 5.96 0.67
C ILE A 106 8.23 5.59 0.27
N ASN A 107 8.85 4.62 0.96
CA ASN A 107 10.20 4.19 0.61
C ASN A 107 10.21 3.49 -0.75
N TRP A 108 11.00 4.03 -1.70
CA TRP A 108 11.10 3.51 -3.06
C TRP A 108 11.51 2.02 -3.12
N ALA A 109 12.42 1.60 -2.26
CA ALA A 109 12.87 0.21 -2.23
C ALA A 109 11.74 -0.76 -1.82
N ARG A 110 10.75 -0.29 -1.03
CA ARG A 110 9.54 -1.08 -0.75
C ARG A 110 8.68 -1.27 -1.99
N LEU A 111 8.48 -0.20 -2.78
CA LEU A 111 7.76 -0.32 -4.05
C LEU A 111 8.46 -1.31 -5.00
N MET A 112 9.79 -1.21 -5.13
CA MET A 112 10.56 -2.14 -5.96
C MET A 112 10.36 -3.60 -5.52
N ALA A 113 10.34 -3.86 -4.21
CA ALA A 113 10.08 -5.20 -3.70
C ALA A 113 8.66 -5.69 -4.04
N GLN A 114 7.67 -4.78 -4.08
CA GLN A 114 6.29 -5.11 -4.45
C GLN A 114 6.12 -5.44 -5.95
N VAL A 115 6.96 -4.90 -6.83
CA VAL A 115 6.98 -5.28 -8.27
C VAL A 115 7.13 -6.79 -8.45
N VAL A 116 7.88 -7.45 -7.57
CA VAL A 116 8.12 -8.90 -7.59
C VAL A 116 6.80 -9.68 -7.50
N TYR A 117 5.82 -9.21 -6.73
CA TYR A 117 4.53 -9.89 -6.58
C TYR A 117 3.80 -9.99 -7.92
N TYR A 118 3.74 -8.91 -8.68
CA TYR A 118 3.11 -8.88 -10.01
C TYR A 118 3.76 -9.85 -10.98
N ILE A 119 5.09 -9.85 -11.03
CA ILE A 119 5.87 -10.74 -11.89
C ILE A 119 5.65 -12.20 -11.48
N CYS A 120 5.76 -12.52 -10.19
CA CYS A 120 5.56 -13.87 -9.68
C CYS A 120 4.13 -14.38 -9.93
N CYS A 121 3.12 -13.55 -9.68
CA CYS A 121 1.73 -13.91 -9.91
C CYS A 121 1.47 -14.17 -11.40
N TRP A 122 1.97 -13.32 -12.28
CA TRP A 122 1.85 -13.52 -13.73
C TRP A 122 2.55 -14.80 -14.18
N ILE A 123 3.77 -15.07 -13.71
CA ILE A 123 4.50 -16.32 -14.02
C ILE A 123 3.67 -17.54 -13.59
N ARG A 124 3.13 -17.52 -12.37
CA ARG A 124 2.30 -18.61 -11.83
C ARG A 124 1.05 -18.85 -12.65
N LEU A 125 0.33 -17.78 -13.00
CA LEU A 125 -0.89 -17.88 -13.80
C LEU A 125 -0.61 -18.41 -15.21
N THR A 126 0.53 -18.05 -15.79
CA THR A 126 0.90 -18.42 -17.16
C THR A 126 1.78 -19.67 -17.25
N GLU A 127 2.01 -20.37 -16.15
CA GLU A 127 2.89 -21.56 -16.10
C GLU A 127 2.46 -22.66 -17.07
N SER A 128 1.14 -22.85 -17.24
CA SER A 128 0.55 -23.82 -18.16
C SER A 128 0.32 -23.30 -19.59
N VAL A 129 0.63 -22.03 -19.85
CA VAL A 129 0.49 -21.42 -21.19
C VAL A 129 1.70 -21.76 -22.03
N ASP A 130 1.49 -22.03 -23.33
CA ASP A 130 2.59 -22.26 -24.28
C ASP A 130 3.62 -21.12 -24.21
N PRO A 131 4.92 -21.42 -24.09
CA PRO A 131 5.98 -20.42 -23.97
C PRO A 131 5.97 -19.36 -25.07
N SER A 132 5.54 -19.71 -26.29
CA SER A 132 5.43 -18.77 -27.42
C SER A 132 4.30 -17.74 -27.26
N GLN A 133 3.27 -18.06 -26.47
CA GLN A 133 2.10 -17.21 -26.23
C GLN A 133 2.15 -16.52 -24.88
N ARG A 134 3.03 -16.97 -23.96
CA ARG A 134 3.10 -16.47 -22.59
C ARG A 134 3.26 -14.96 -22.53
N ASN A 135 4.16 -14.38 -23.30
CA ASN A 135 4.44 -12.94 -23.30
C ASN A 135 3.29 -12.06 -23.83
N THR A 136 2.28 -12.65 -24.45
CA THR A 136 1.08 -11.97 -24.92
C THR A 136 -0.15 -12.28 -24.07
N THR A 137 0.00 -13.10 -23.04
CA THR A 137 -1.08 -13.44 -22.11
C THR A 137 -1.31 -12.32 -21.13
N ASN A 138 -2.33 -11.53 -21.39
CA ASN A 138 -2.71 -10.41 -20.52
C ASN A 138 -3.44 -10.89 -19.27
N VAL A 139 -3.15 -10.22 -18.15
CA VAL A 139 -3.82 -10.41 -16.86
C VAL A 139 -4.20 -9.06 -16.27
N SER A 140 -5.21 -9.04 -15.41
CA SER A 140 -5.57 -7.86 -14.62
C SER A 140 -5.29 -8.09 -13.15
N PHE A 141 -5.06 -7.02 -12.40
CA PHE A 141 -4.83 -7.09 -10.97
C PHE A 141 -5.83 -6.22 -10.22
N ALA A 142 -6.54 -6.81 -9.26
CA ALA A 142 -7.34 -6.09 -8.28
C ALA A 142 -6.52 -5.92 -6.99
N VAL A 143 -6.31 -4.68 -6.60
CA VAL A 143 -5.36 -4.34 -5.53
C VAL A 143 -6.07 -3.54 -4.45
N PRO A 144 -6.26 -4.11 -3.24
CA PRO A 144 -6.70 -3.35 -2.07
C PRO A 144 -5.78 -2.17 -1.82
N THR A 145 -6.31 -0.96 -1.85
CA THR A 145 -5.49 0.24 -1.98
C THR A 145 -5.85 1.32 -0.96
N GLY A 146 -4.90 1.65 -0.07
CA GLY A 146 -4.95 2.82 0.80
C GLY A 146 -3.92 3.86 0.36
N ASN A 147 -2.62 3.59 0.59
CA ASN A 147 -1.52 4.53 0.31
C ASN A 147 -1.02 4.55 -1.15
N PHE A 148 -1.66 3.82 -2.04
CA PHE A 148 -1.29 3.68 -3.47
C PHE A 148 0.07 2.99 -3.71
N GLY A 149 0.71 2.40 -2.71
CA GLY A 149 2.06 1.82 -2.85
C GLY A 149 2.07 0.58 -3.72
N ASP A 150 1.26 -0.40 -3.38
CA ASP A 150 1.24 -1.69 -4.07
C ASP A 150 0.78 -1.55 -5.53
N ILE A 151 -0.32 -0.87 -5.78
CA ILE A 151 -0.80 -0.69 -7.16
C ILE A 151 0.14 0.20 -8.00
N CYS A 152 0.89 1.13 -7.38
CA CYS A 152 1.97 1.85 -8.03
C CYS A 152 3.10 0.91 -8.47
N ALA A 153 3.40 -0.12 -7.68
CA ALA A 153 4.34 -1.18 -8.09
C ALA A 153 3.81 -1.97 -9.30
N GLY A 154 2.50 -2.20 -9.36
CA GLY A 154 1.83 -2.78 -10.55
C GLY A 154 1.97 -1.89 -11.79
N HIS A 155 1.79 -0.58 -11.63
CA HIS A 155 2.05 0.39 -12.70
C HIS A 155 3.49 0.31 -13.20
N ILE A 156 4.47 0.25 -12.29
CA ILE A 156 5.88 0.08 -12.64
C ILE A 156 6.11 -1.24 -13.38
N ALA A 157 5.54 -2.35 -12.89
CA ALA A 157 5.65 -3.65 -13.55
C ALA A 157 5.11 -3.60 -14.99
N ARG A 158 3.98 -2.91 -15.21
CA ARG A 158 3.40 -2.69 -16.55
C ARG A 158 4.33 -1.84 -17.42
N CYS A 159 4.92 -0.78 -16.87
CA CYS A 159 5.91 0.05 -17.58
C CYS A 159 7.20 -0.74 -17.91
N MET A 160 7.54 -1.76 -17.12
CA MET A 160 8.66 -2.68 -17.43
C MET A 160 8.31 -3.70 -18.53
N GLY A 161 7.07 -3.74 -19.00
CA GLY A 161 6.61 -4.62 -20.08
C GLY A 161 5.88 -5.87 -19.61
N LEU A 162 5.52 -5.99 -18.33
CA LEU A 162 4.66 -7.08 -17.88
C LEU A 162 3.28 -6.94 -18.53
N PRO A 163 2.70 -8.00 -19.14
CA PRO A 163 1.42 -7.93 -19.84
C PRO A 163 0.23 -7.75 -18.89
N ILE A 164 0.10 -6.56 -18.33
CA ILE A 164 -1.01 -6.17 -17.48
C ILE A 164 -2.04 -5.41 -18.31
N ASP A 165 -3.24 -5.97 -18.40
CA ASP A 165 -4.37 -5.32 -19.07
C ASP A 165 -4.94 -4.20 -18.21
N ARG A 166 -5.40 -4.54 -16.99
CA ARG A 166 -6.01 -3.59 -16.06
C ARG A 166 -5.36 -3.63 -14.68
N LEU A 167 -5.24 -2.44 -14.10
CA LEU A 167 -4.89 -2.22 -12.70
C LEU A 167 -6.13 -1.66 -11.99
N ILE A 168 -6.75 -2.47 -11.15
CA ILE A 168 -8.02 -2.13 -10.50
C ILE A 168 -7.71 -1.61 -9.09
N VAL A 169 -7.87 -0.31 -8.91
CA VAL A 169 -7.77 0.36 -7.60
C VAL A 169 -9.00 0.00 -6.79
N VAL A 170 -8.82 -0.75 -5.71
CA VAL A 170 -9.93 -1.11 -4.82
C VAL A 170 -9.85 -0.29 -3.55
N THR A 171 -10.92 0.41 -3.21
CA THR A 171 -11.05 1.17 -1.96
C THR A 171 -12.14 0.60 -1.06
N ASN A 172 -12.04 0.90 0.22
CA ASN A 172 -13.14 0.75 1.16
C ASN A 172 -14.02 2.02 1.18
N GLU A 173 -14.72 2.28 2.27
CA GLU A 173 -15.55 3.46 2.46
C GLU A 173 -14.74 4.77 2.39
N ASN A 174 -13.42 4.71 2.65
CA ASN A 174 -12.49 5.82 2.46
C ASN A 174 -12.03 5.88 0.99
N ASP A 175 -12.90 6.30 0.13
CA ASP A 175 -12.85 6.12 -1.31
C ASP A 175 -12.20 7.27 -2.10
N VAL A 176 -11.25 8.00 -1.52
CA VAL A 176 -10.60 9.17 -2.15
C VAL A 176 -9.92 8.84 -3.49
N LEU A 177 -9.36 7.64 -3.61
CA LEU A 177 -8.76 7.18 -4.87
C LEU A 177 -9.83 6.78 -5.88
N ASN A 178 -10.90 6.10 -5.46
CA ASN A 178 -12.01 5.79 -6.34
C ASN A 178 -12.67 7.08 -6.86
N GLU A 179 -12.83 8.12 -6.02
CA GLU A 179 -13.28 9.44 -6.47
C GLU A 179 -12.40 9.97 -7.61
N PHE A 180 -11.07 9.92 -7.45
CA PHE A 180 -10.15 10.38 -8.50
C PHE A 180 -10.30 9.58 -9.80
N PHE A 181 -10.23 8.26 -9.74
CA PHE A 181 -10.25 7.42 -10.95
C PHE A 181 -11.59 7.44 -11.67
N THR A 182 -12.68 7.86 -11.01
CA THR A 182 -14.00 8.03 -11.62
C THR A 182 -14.29 9.46 -12.07
N THR A 183 -13.73 10.46 -11.40
CA THR A 183 -14.13 11.87 -11.63
C THR A 183 -12.99 12.80 -12.04
N GLY A 184 -11.74 12.39 -11.86
CA GLY A 184 -10.57 13.26 -12.02
C GLY A 184 -10.27 14.14 -10.80
N VAL A 185 -11.06 14.07 -9.73
CA VAL A 185 -10.90 14.89 -8.53
C VAL A 185 -10.29 14.05 -7.40
N TYR A 186 -9.12 14.43 -6.93
CA TYR A 186 -8.50 13.85 -5.74
C TYR A 186 -8.66 14.79 -4.56
N ARG A 187 -9.54 14.42 -3.62
CA ARG A 187 -9.91 15.23 -2.45
C ARG A 187 -9.45 14.56 -1.16
N VAL A 188 -8.48 15.18 -0.49
CA VAL A 188 -8.03 14.72 0.83
C VAL A 188 -9.13 15.01 1.87
N ARG A 189 -9.46 14.01 2.68
CA ARG A 189 -10.43 14.15 3.78
C ARG A 189 -9.69 14.43 5.10
N SER A 190 -10.35 15.14 6.00
CA SER A 190 -9.83 15.38 7.35
C SER A 190 -9.84 14.09 8.20
N ALA A 191 -9.16 14.12 9.34
CA ALA A 191 -9.17 12.98 10.27
C ALA A 191 -10.59 12.62 10.75
N GLU A 192 -11.45 13.63 10.94
CA GLU A 192 -12.84 13.43 11.36
C GLU A 192 -13.73 12.84 10.26
N GLN A 193 -13.36 13.03 9.00
CA GLN A 193 -14.06 12.50 7.84
C GLN A 193 -13.55 11.11 7.44
N THR A 194 -12.41 10.69 7.98
CA THR A 194 -11.85 9.36 7.73
C THR A 194 -12.57 8.35 8.61
N LEU A 195 -13.21 7.39 7.99
CA LEU A 195 -14.00 6.36 8.67
C LEU A 195 -13.10 5.24 9.20
N ALA A 196 -13.35 4.80 10.43
CA ALA A 196 -12.78 3.55 10.94
C ALA A 196 -13.58 2.38 10.37
N THR A 197 -12.94 1.53 9.58
CA THR A 197 -13.60 0.42 8.89
C THR A 197 -13.09 -0.96 9.35
N SER A 198 -13.72 -2.02 8.88
CA SER A 198 -13.25 -3.40 9.10
C SER A 198 -12.09 -3.82 8.18
N SER A 199 -11.65 -2.95 7.27
CA SER A 199 -10.39 -3.10 6.51
C SER A 199 -9.43 -1.94 6.82
N PRO A 200 -8.92 -1.83 8.07
CA PRO A 200 -8.30 -0.62 8.60
C PRO A 200 -7.01 -0.19 7.91
N SER A 201 -6.28 -1.08 7.25
CA SER A 201 -5.06 -0.71 6.51
C SER A 201 -5.37 0.14 5.25
N MET A 202 -6.64 0.18 4.84
CA MET A 202 -7.13 1.01 3.74
C MET A 202 -7.82 2.30 4.25
N ASP A 203 -7.86 2.57 5.56
CA ASP A 203 -8.44 3.80 6.15
C ASP A 203 -7.47 4.97 5.94
N ILE A 204 -7.29 5.33 4.70
CA ILE A 204 -6.34 6.33 4.23
C ILE A 204 -7.07 7.40 3.44
N SER A 205 -6.93 8.65 3.87
CA SER A 205 -7.51 9.82 3.18
C SER A 205 -6.49 10.62 2.39
N LYS A 206 -5.19 10.33 2.54
CA LYS A 206 -4.10 10.93 1.77
C LYS A 206 -3.13 9.84 1.31
N ALA A 207 -3.26 9.40 0.07
CA ALA A 207 -2.46 8.32 -0.50
C ALA A 207 -1.03 8.80 -0.82
N SER A 208 -0.06 8.38 -0.02
CA SER A 208 1.32 8.88 -0.01
C SER A 208 2.14 8.57 -1.27
N ASN A 209 1.73 7.59 -2.08
CA ASN A 209 2.41 7.23 -3.33
C ASN A 209 1.64 7.65 -4.59
N PHE A 210 0.47 8.26 -4.44
CA PHE A 210 -0.37 8.66 -5.57
C PHE A 210 0.31 9.70 -6.47
N GLU A 211 1.07 10.63 -5.88
CA GLU A 211 1.86 11.62 -6.59
C GLU A 211 2.82 10.99 -7.62
N ARG A 212 3.32 9.77 -7.37
CA ARG A 212 4.21 9.06 -8.29
C ARG A 212 3.53 8.73 -9.62
N PHE A 213 2.30 8.25 -9.55
CA PHE A 213 1.50 8.00 -10.75
C PHE A 213 1.12 9.29 -11.47
N ILE A 214 0.70 10.32 -10.73
CA ILE A 214 0.38 11.63 -11.32
C ILE A 214 1.61 12.24 -11.98
N ALA A 215 2.82 12.04 -11.42
CA ALA A 215 4.06 12.50 -12.06
C ALA A 215 4.25 11.84 -13.44
N ASP A 216 4.02 10.54 -13.57
CA ASP A 216 4.11 9.85 -14.87
C ASP A 216 2.97 10.28 -15.81
N LEU A 217 1.74 10.41 -15.31
CA LEU A 217 0.57 10.89 -16.07
C LEU A 217 0.80 12.27 -16.69
N LEU A 218 1.49 13.17 -15.96
CA LEU A 218 1.82 14.52 -16.40
C LEU A 218 3.15 14.61 -17.16
N GLY A 219 3.71 13.49 -17.62
CA GLY A 219 4.99 13.47 -18.35
C GLY A 219 6.17 13.96 -17.52
N ARG A 220 6.10 13.83 -16.19
CA ARG A 220 7.11 14.27 -15.20
C ARG A 220 7.38 15.79 -15.21
N ASP A 221 6.37 16.57 -15.57
CA ASP A 221 6.43 18.04 -15.48
C ASP A 221 6.49 18.49 -14.02
N ALA A 222 7.68 18.79 -13.55
CA ALA A 222 7.93 19.18 -12.15
C ALA A 222 7.18 20.46 -11.75
N ALA A 223 6.95 21.39 -12.67
CA ALA A 223 6.23 22.63 -12.39
C ALA A 223 4.74 22.34 -12.13
N ARG A 224 4.11 21.52 -12.96
CA ARG A 224 2.73 21.07 -12.77
C ARG A 224 2.56 20.25 -11.51
N ILE A 225 3.48 19.31 -11.24
CA ILE A 225 3.43 18.47 -10.02
C ILE A 225 3.52 19.37 -8.79
N ASN A 226 4.46 20.31 -8.74
CA ASN A 226 4.58 21.25 -7.62
C ASN A 226 3.35 22.16 -7.48
N ASP A 227 2.73 22.56 -8.57
CA ASP A 227 1.49 23.33 -8.51
C ASP A 227 0.35 22.52 -7.90
N LEU A 228 0.14 21.28 -8.35
CA LEU A 228 -0.93 20.41 -7.86
C LEU A 228 -0.71 19.99 -6.39
N PHE A 229 0.44 19.38 -6.07
CA PHE A 229 0.67 18.80 -4.73
C PHE A 229 1.27 19.80 -3.74
N GLY A 230 2.15 20.70 -4.21
CA GLY A 230 2.81 21.69 -3.35
C GLY A 230 1.95 22.92 -3.04
N LYS A 231 1.03 23.30 -3.95
CA LYS A 231 0.21 24.51 -3.77
C LYS A 231 -1.28 24.18 -3.64
N GLN A 232 -1.90 23.59 -4.67
CA GLN A 232 -3.35 23.39 -4.70
C GLN A 232 -3.80 22.44 -3.58
N LEU A 233 -3.21 21.23 -3.49
CA LEU A 233 -3.56 20.28 -2.43
C LEU A 233 -3.33 20.85 -1.03
N ALA A 234 -2.25 21.61 -0.84
CA ALA A 234 -1.94 22.23 0.45
C ALA A 234 -2.90 23.36 0.83
N SER A 235 -3.38 24.15 -0.13
CA SER A 235 -4.22 25.33 0.12
C SER A 235 -5.72 25.04 0.12
N GLN A 236 -6.20 24.15 -0.75
CA GLN A 236 -7.63 23.87 -0.94
C GLN A 236 -8.04 22.43 -0.58
N GLY A 237 -7.08 21.54 -0.30
CA GLY A 237 -7.35 20.16 0.11
C GLY A 237 -7.71 19.21 -1.03
N TYR A 238 -7.68 19.65 -2.28
CA TYR A 238 -7.93 18.81 -3.45
C TYR A 238 -7.14 19.24 -4.68
N ILE A 239 -7.02 18.35 -5.65
CA ILE A 239 -6.60 18.63 -7.03
C ILE A 239 -7.69 18.15 -7.98
N ASP A 240 -7.85 18.85 -9.10
CA ASP A 240 -8.88 18.57 -10.10
C ASP A 240 -8.25 18.46 -11.49
N LEU A 241 -8.28 17.27 -12.07
CA LEU A 241 -7.86 16.96 -13.43
C LEU A 241 -9.04 16.57 -14.32
N SER A 242 -10.29 16.76 -13.87
CA SER A 242 -11.50 16.32 -14.60
C SER A 242 -11.60 16.90 -16.02
N ASN A 243 -11.10 18.11 -16.21
CA ASN A 243 -11.05 18.80 -17.50
C ASN A 243 -9.66 18.77 -18.16
N ASP A 244 -8.69 18.06 -17.57
CA ASP A 244 -7.35 17.94 -18.16
C ASP A 244 -7.35 16.79 -19.20
N PRO A 245 -6.85 17.01 -20.41
CA PRO A 245 -6.79 15.98 -21.45
C PRO A 245 -6.07 14.69 -20.98
N THR A 246 -5.10 14.81 -20.08
CA THR A 246 -4.35 13.66 -19.58
C THR A 246 -5.23 12.72 -18.74
N PHE A 247 -6.31 13.21 -18.11
CA PHE A 247 -7.21 12.36 -17.35
C PHE A 247 -7.88 11.28 -18.23
N ALA A 248 -8.21 11.59 -19.47
CA ALA A 248 -8.77 10.64 -20.41
C ALA A 248 -7.82 9.46 -20.72
N THR A 249 -6.52 9.62 -20.52
CA THR A 249 -5.52 8.57 -20.75
C THR A 249 -5.37 7.59 -19.57
N VAL A 250 -5.91 7.93 -18.41
CA VAL A 250 -5.80 7.10 -17.19
C VAL A 250 -6.31 5.68 -17.42
N GLU A 251 -7.45 5.53 -18.08
CA GLU A 251 -7.98 4.22 -18.44
C GLU A 251 -7.39 3.71 -19.75
N SER A 252 -7.40 4.52 -20.80
CA SER A 252 -7.08 4.07 -22.17
C SER A 252 -5.60 3.69 -22.35
N GLU A 253 -4.67 4.45 -21.76
CA GLU A 253 -3.23 4.21 -21.91
C GLU A 253 -2.62 3.53 -20.68
N TYR A 254 -3.02 3.95 -19.47
CA TYR A 254 -2.46 3.41 -18.23
C TYR A 254 -3.21 2.20 -17.69
N GLY A 255 -4.41 1.90 -18.21
CA GLY A 255 -5.19 0.72 -17.85
C GLY A 255 -5.77 0.73 -16.44
N PHE A 256 -5.87 1.89 -15.80
CA PHE A 256 -6.45 1.98 -14.46
C PHE A 256 -7.98 1.94 -14.50
N LEU A 257 -8.54 1.14 -13.62
CA LEU A 257 -9.95 1.12 -13.23
C LEU A 257 -10.03 1.28 -11.71
N SER A 258 -11.21 1.57 -11.20
CA SER A 258 -11.41 1.61 -9.75
C SER A 258 -12.79 1.10 -9.33
N GLY A 259 -12.86 0.65 -8.09
CA GLY A 259 -14.11 0.23 -7.46
C GLY A 259 -14.06 0.38 -5.95
N ARG A 260 -15.23 0.35 -5.35
CA ARG A 260 -15.44 0.52 -3.92
C ARG A 260 -16.15 -0.69 -3.32
N SER A 261 -15.81 -1.02 -2.09
CA SER A 261 -16.46 -2.04 -1.27
C SER A 261 -16.90 -1.45 0.07
N THR A 262 -17.95 -2.03 0.65
CA THR A 262 -18.52 -1.63 1.93
C THR A 262 -18.32 -2.74 2.97
N HIS A 263 -18.58 -2.45 4.25
CA HIS A 263 -18.54 -3.44 5.30
C HIS A 263 -19.43 -4.67 4.99
N GLN A 264 -20.65 -4.45 4.53
CA GLN A 264 -21.57 -5.54 4.19
C GLN A 264 -21.06 -6.38 3.00
N ASP A 265 -20.42 -5.74 2.02
CA ASP A 265 -19.78 -6.45 0.89
C ASP A 265 -18.65 -7.35 1.39
N ARG A 266 -17.81 -6.84 2.31
CA ARG A 266 -16.71 -7.61 2.93
C ARG A 266 -17.23 -8.86 3.62
N LEU A 267 -18.23 -8.72 4.50
CA LEU A 267 -18.82 -9.86 5.22
C LEU A 267 -19.38 -10.92 4.24
N THR A 268 -20.11 -10.47 3.24
CA THR A 268 -20.67 -11.35 2.21
C THR A 268 -19.57 -12.05 1.42
N THR A 269 -18.52 -11.31 1.03
CA THR A 269 -17.42 -11.85 0.22
C THR A 269 -16.57 -12.86 1.00
N ILE A 270 -16.28 -12.60 2.29
CA ILE A 270 -15.57 -13.55 3.16
C ILE A 270 -16.37 -14.85 3.25
N ARG A 271 -17.68 -14.74 3.57
CA ARG A 271 -18.58 -15.90 3.69
C ARG A 271 -18.64 -16.72 2.41
N THR A 272 -18.88 -16.06 1.27
CA THR A 272 -19.00 -16.78 -0.01
C THR A 272 -17.67 -17.37 -0.47
N SER A 273 -16.54 -16.72 -0.22
CA SER A 273 -15.23 -17.28 -0.54
C SER A 273 -14.93 -18.54 0.27
N TRP A 274 -15.34 -18.58 1.54
CA TRP A 274 -15.24 -19.80 2.35
C TRP A 274 -16.19 -20.90 1.87
N GLN A 275 -17.46 -20.56 1.61
CA GLN A 275 -18.47 -21.54 1.20
C GLN A 275 -18.20 -22.14 -0.19
N ASP A 276 -17.80 -21.31 -1.15
CA ASP A 276 -17.66 -21.73 -2.55
C ASP A 276 -16.29 -22.34 -2.84
N CYS A 277 -15.23 -21.83 -2.19
CA CYS A 277 -13.84 -22.20 -2.51
C CYS A 277 -13.07 -22.80 -1.33
N GLY A 278 -13.63 -22.85 -0.12
CA GLY A 278 -12.93 -23.27 1.09
C GLY A 278 -11.75 -22.37 1.48
N THR A 279 -11.72 -21.13 0.97
CA THR A 279 -10.62 -20.20 1.17
C THR A 279 -11.03 -19.09 2.13
N MET A 280 -10.34 -19.00 3.27
CA MET A 280 -10.50 -17.91 4.22
C MET A 280 -9.66 -16.73 3.74
N ILE A 281 -10.29 -15.58 3.56
CA ILE A 281 -9.64 -14.35 3.16
C ILE A 281 -9.83 -13.26 4.23
N ASP A 282 -8.87 -12.33 4.32
CA ASP A 282 -8.97 -11.18 5.21
C ASP A 282 -9.89 -10.08 4.64
N PRO A 283 -10.34 -9.11 5.46
CA PRO A 283 -11.27 -8.09 5.02
C PRO A 283 -10.77 -7.22 3.87
N HIS A 284 -9.46 -6.94 3.78
CA HIS A 284 -8.90 -6.15 2.69
C HIS A 284 -8.91 -6.93 1.37
N THR A 285 -8.52 -8.20 1.42
CA THR A 285 -8.62 -9.11 0.28
C THR A 285 -10.07 -9.27 -0.17
N ALA A 286 -11.03 -9.28 0.78
CA ALA A 286 -12.45 -9.33 0.47
C ALA A 286 -12.92 -8.10 -0.32
N ASP A 287 -12.44 -6.89 -0.01
CA ASP A 287 -12.69 -5.69 -0.81
C ASP A 287 -12.22 -5.92 -2.26
N GLY A 288 -10.99 -6.44 -2.44
CA GLY A 288 -10.42 -6.76 -3.75
C GLY A 288 -11.24 -7.78 -4.54
N VAL A 289 -11.59 -8.89 -3.90
CA VAL A 289 -12.36 -9.99 -4.52
C VAL A 289 -13.76 -9.52 -4.92
N LYS A 290 -14.42 -8.71 -4.08
CA LYS A 290 -15.74 -8.13 -4.38
C LYS A 290 -15.70 -7.32 -5.67
N VAL A 291 -14.81 -6.35 -5.76
CA VAL A 291 -14.71 -5.48 -6.94
C VAL A 291 -14.30 -6.28 -8.18
N ALA A 292 -13.38 -7.24 -8.04
CA ALA A 292 -12.99 -8.12 -9.14
C ALA A 292 -14.17 -8.96 -9.66
N ARG A 293 -14.99 -9.52 -8.75
CA ARG A 293 -16.18 -10.30 -9.13
C ARG A 293 -17.21 -9.43 -9.85
N ASP A 294 -17.45 -8.21 -9.40
CA ASP A 294 -18.38 -7.28 -10.05
C ASP A 294 -17.93 -6.97 -11.49
N MET A 295 -16.68 -6.58 -11.69
CA MET A 295 -16.11 -6.23 -13.00
C MET A 295 -16.04 -7.43 -13.95
N LYS A 296 -15.96 -8.66 -13.41
CA LYS A 296 -16.09 -9.88 -14.23
C LYS A 296 -17.53 -10.13 -14.61
N ALA A 297 -18.47 -9.92 -13.70
CA ALA A 297 -19.88 -10.20 -13.92
C ALA A 297 -20.53 -9.22 -14.91
N ASP A 298 -20.13 -7.97 -14.88
CA ASP A 298 -20.65 -6.94 -15.82
C ASP A 298 -19.88 -6.86 -17.15
N GLY A 299 -18.79 -7.63 -17.29
CA GLY A 299 -17.98 -7.69 -18.50
C GLY A 299 -16.98 -6.55 -18.69
N THR A 300 -16.82 -5.65 -17.70
CA THR A 300 -15.83 -4.57 -17.72
C THR A 300 -14.40 -5.10 -17.88
N VAL A 301 -14.08 -6.23 -17.23
CA VAL A 301 -12.78 -6.89 -17.35
C VAL A 301 -12.97 -8.33 -17.86
N THR A 302 -12.44 -8.61 -19.02
CA THR A 302 -12.55 -9.95 -19.66
C THR A 302 -11.34 -10.85 -19.37
N THR A 303 -10.17 -10.29 -19.12
CA THR A 303 -8.94 -11.02 -18.76
C THR A 303 -9.05 -11.68 -17.38
N PRO A 304 -8.25 -12.71 -17.07
CA PRO A 304 -8.12 -13.21 -15.70
C PRO A 304 -7.75 -12.08 -14.75
N ILE A 305 -8.39 -12.04 -13.56
CA ILE A 305 -8.09 -11.06 -12.52
C ILE A 305 -7.37 -11.76 -11.37
N ILE A 306 -6.20 -11.28 -11.02
CA ILE A 306 -5.47 -11.67 -9.82
C ILE A 306 -5.79 -10.65 -8.73
N CYS A 307 -6.37 -11.09 -7.60
CA CYS A 307 -6.53 -10.25 -6.43
C CYS A 307 -5.30 -10.42 -5.53
N LEU A 308 -4.63 -9.32 -5.19
CA LEU A 308 -3.49 -9.38 -4.28
C LEU A 308 -3.97 -9.47 -2.84
N GLU A 309 -3.53 -10.52 -2.13
CA GLU A 309 -3.75 -10.66 -0.69
C GLU A 309 -2.78 -9.73 0.05
N THR A 310 -3.31 -8.90 0.94
CA THR A 310 -2.54 -7.85 1.62
C THR A 310 -2.34 -8.10 3.11
N ALA A 311 -3.13 -9.00 3.71
CA ALA A 311 -3.06 -9.35 5.11
C ALA A 311 -3.50 -10.80 5.36
N LEU A 312 -3.30 -11.29 6.57
CA LEU A 312 -3.74 -12.63 6.98
C LEU A 312 -5.06 -12.56 7.76
N PRO A 313 -6.02 -13.47 7.52
CA PRO A 313 -7.32 -13.50 8.22
C PRO A 313 -7.21 -13.50 9.74
N VAL A 314 -6.21 -14.17 10.30
CA VAL A 314 -6.00 -14.30 11.76
C VAL A 314 -5.87 -12.93 12.47
N LYS A 315 -5.43 -11.90 11.77
CA LYS A 315 -5.32 -10.54 12.32
C LYS A 315 -6.66 -9.85 12.54
N PHE A 316 -7.71 -10.32 11.85
CA PHE A 316 -9.04 -9.71 11.79
C PHE A 316 -10.14 -10.70 12.24
N ALA A 317 -9.83 -11.46 13.29
CA ALA A 317 -10.68 -12.54 13.75
C ALA A 317 -12.12 -12.11 14.09
N GLU A 318 -12.33 -10.88 14.56
CA GLU A 318 -13.66 -10.36 14.87
C GLU A 318 -14.52 -10.22 13.61
N THR A 319 -14.00 -9.56 12.58
CA THR A 319 -14.69 -9.44 11.28
C THR A 319 -14.91 -10.79 10.60
N ILE A 320 -13.96 -11.71 10.74
CA ILE A 320 -14.12 -13.09 10.20
C ILE A 320 -15.23 -13.85 10.92
N LYS A 321 -15.38 -13.68 12.24
CA LYS A 321 -16.46 -14.32 13.01
C LYS A 321 -17.83 -13.70 12.71
N GLU A 322 -17.87 -12.41 12.41
CA GLU A 322 -19.08 -11.71 12.00
C GLU A 322 -19.56 -12.17 10.62
N ALA A 323 -18.62 -12.47 9.71
CA ALA A 323 -18.92 -13.00 8.38
C ALA A 323 -19.45 -14.45 8.39
#